data_087be7958258ac1701b132bb043f08f3
#
_entry.id   087be7958258ac1701b132bb043f08f3
#
_cell.length_a   1.000
_cell.length_b   1.000
_cell.length_c   1.000
_cell.angle_alpha   90.00
_cell.angle_beta   90.00
_cell.angle_gamma   90.00
#
_symmetry.space_group_name_H-M   'P 1'
#
loop_
_entity.id
_entity.type
_entity.pdbx_description
1 polymer ?
#
loop_
_entity_poly.entity_id
_entity_poly.type
_entity_poly.pdbx_seq_one_letter_code
_entity_poly.pdbx_strand_id
1 'polypeptide(L)'
;AQYKSTCVYFPKVPWVHKRVMAMEFVNGHRPDDLVYLAEHKIDRNRVSQELSRIFAQMLYMHGFFHADPHGGNVLIRPRQPGSRSSENFEIVLLDHGLYFAIDEELRANYARFWLSLLSRTTPKVTQERRKYAKLIGNIGDDLYPVLESAITGRSGLEGSDNNNPSGVKGRPRKSSLLDLDTDTNMSDEEKDHIRKTVLEKEGLLLDVMELLRRVPRVMLMVLKINDLTRGLDAHLHTTHGSARPFIITARYCALAARKNDKEKLAQYRREHGMSLRWLRNNIVSWWNYVYFNHGLMLLERLSDIKARIAKYTLYARAMFSDGFDTRAAHLAATGVSAQEHEEQRDRAASERARRALRSDSPSSNA
;
A
#
# COMPACT_ATOMS: atom_id res chain seq x y z
N ALA A 1 -17.06 16.31 10.25
CA ALA A 1 -18.02 15.25 9.88
C ALA A 1 -17.43 14.18 8.91
N GLN A 2 -16.18 14.35 8.45
CA GLN A 2 -15.57 13.47 7.44
C GLN A 2 -15.00 12.14 8.01
N TYR A 3 -14.97 11.97 9.34
CA TYR A 3 -14.31 10.85 10.02
C TYR A 3 -15.25 10.07 10.93
N LYS A 4 -16.49 9.81 10.46
CA LYS A 4 -17.49 9.13 11.29
C LYS A 4 -17.17 7.67 11.59
N SER A 5 -16.33 7.00 10.80
CA SER A 5 -15.88 5.64 11.07
C SER A 5 -14.40 5.50 10.72
N THR A 6 -13.55 5.44 11.70
CA THR A 6 -12.13 5.12 11.52
C THR A 6 -11.78 3.96 12.45
N CYS A 7 -11.04 2.99 11.91
CA CYS A 7 -10.49 1.90 12.70
C CYS A 7 -9.15 2.27 13.36
N VAL A 8 -8.67 3.50 13.18
CA VAL A 8 -7.40 3.95 13.78
C VAL A 8 -7.62 4.36 15.23
N TYR A 9 -6.74 3.88 16.08
CA TYR A 9 -6.65 4.27 17.48
C TYR A 9 -5.26 4.84 17.77
N PHE A 10 -5.23 5.95 18.51
CA PHE A 10 -4.02 6.54 19.03
C PHE A 10 -4.00 6.39 20.53
N PRO A 11 -2.95 5.79 21.13
CA PRO A 11 -2.82 5.67 22.57
C PRO A 11 -2.91 7.03 23.26
N LYS A 12 -3.61 7.10 24.38
CA LYS A 12 -3.69 8.33 25.18
C LYS A 12 -2.35 8.61 25.80
N VAL A 13 -1.99 9.89 25.85
CA VAL A 13 -0.75 10.36 26.48
C VAL A 13 -1.13 11.20 27.70
N PRO A 14 -1.25 10.59 28.89
CA PRO A 14 -1.65 11.29 30.08
C PRO A 14 -0.60 12.28 30.62
N TRP A 15 0.66 12.04 30.31
CA TRP A 15 1.74 12.87 30.83
C TRP A 15 2.93 12.91 29.86
N VAL A 16 3.52 14.09 29.71
CA VAL A 16 4.69 14.34 28.84
C VAL A 16 5.68 15.24 29.57
N HIS A 17 6.94 14.88 29.55
CA HIS A 17 8.06 15.70 29.96
C HIS A 17 9.12 15.75 28.86
N LYS A 18 10.08 16.64 28.92
CA LYS A 18 11.10 16.90 27.89
C LYS A 18 11.83 15.64 27.39
N ARG A 19 12.02 14.63 28.23
CA ARG A 19 12.75 13.40 27.93
C ARG A 19 11.96 12.11 28.17
N VAL A 20 10.75 12.22 28.71
CA VAL A 20 9.92 11.07 29.08
C VAL A 20 8.48 11.35 28.75
N MET A 21 7.79 10.36 28.24
CA MET A 21 6.38 10.40 27.92
C MET A 21 5.71 9.16 28.50
N ALA A 22 4.63 9.35 29.27
CA ALA A 22 3.77 8.26 29.69
C ALA A 22 2.66 8.09 28.66
N MET A 23 2.49 6.89 28.17
CA MET A 23 1.51 6.55 27.14
C MET A 23 0.68 5.36 27.60
N GLU A 24 -0.59 5.33 27.21
CA GLU A 24 -1.48 4.20 27.43
C GLU A 24 -0.84 2.91 26.92
N PHE A 25 -0.82 1.89 27.76
CA PHE A 25 -0.43 0.56 27.33
C PHE A 25 -1.58 -0.09 26.56
N VAL A 26 -1.35 -0.40 25.31
CA VAL A 26 -2.35 -1.02 24.43
C VAL A 26 -2.06 -2.50 24.28
N ASN A 27 -2.99 -3.32 24.71
CA ASN A 27 -2.93 -4.76 24.47
C ASN A 27 -3.38 -5.06 23.03
N GLY A 28 -2.43 -5.39 22.18
CA GLY A 28 -2.61 -5.71 20.76
C GLY A 28 -1.40 -6.46 20.21
N HIS A 29 -1.54 -7.02 19.03
CA HIS A 29 -0.51 -7.82 18.37
C HIS A 29 -0.09 -7.19 17.04
N ARG A 30 1.10 -7.55 16.59
CA ARG A 30 1.61 -7.07 15.30
C ARG A 30 0.73 -7.57 14.15
N PRO A 31 0.68 -6.84 13.02
CA PRO A 31 -0.13 -7.24 11.86
C PRO A 31 0.26 -8.62 11.29
N ASP A 32 1.52 -9.03 11.45
CA ASP A 32 2.06 -10.32 10.98
C ASP A 32 1.75 -11.52 11.90
N ASP A 33 1.09 -11.29 13.05
CA ASP A 33 0.60 -12.37 13.91
C ASP A 33 -0.74 -12.91 13.41
N LEU A 34 -0.67 -13.76 12.39
CA LEU A 34 -1.85 -14.34 11.73
C LEU A 34 -2.66 -15.24 12.64
N VAL A 35 -2.00 -15.90 13.63
CA VAL A 35 -2.69 -16.74 14.62
C VAL A 35 -3.59 -15.90 15.50
N TYR A 36 -3.09 -14.80 16.02
CA TYR A 36 -3.89 -13.85 16.80
C TYR A 36 -5.07 -13.30 16.01
N LEU A 37 -4.86 -12.93 14.75
CA LEU A 37 -5.94 -12.44 13.89
C LEU A 37 -7.03 -13.50 13.69
N ALA A 38 -6.64 -14.76 13.47
CA ALA A 38 -7.58 -15.88 13.29
C ALA A 38 -8.37 -16.19 14.56
N GLU A 39 -7.72 -16.23 15.74
CA GLU A 39 -8.35 -16.46 17.04
C GLU A 39 -9.44 -15.41 17.35
N HIS A 40 -9.18 -14.14 16.96
CA HIS A 40 -10.11 -13.03 17.18
C HIS A 40 -11.06 -12.79 16.00
N LYS A 41 -11.08 -13.69 15.00
CA LYS A 41 -11.92 -13.58 13.79
C LYS A 41 -11.70 -12.28 13.02
N ILE A 42 -10.48 -11.75 13.05
CA ILE A 42 -10.08 -10.55 12.32
C ILE A 42 -9.64 -10.96 10.91
N ASP A 43 -10.31 -10.41 9.89
CA ASP A 43 -9.97 -10.71 8.51
C ASP A 43 -8.73 -9.90 8.10
N ARG A 44 -7.60 -10.60 7.88
CA ARG A 44 -6.33 -10.02 7.43
C ARG A 44 -6.46 -9.21 6.13
N ASN A 45 -7.37 -9.61 5.24
CA ASN A 45 -7.65 -8.87 4.02
C ASN A 45 -8.24 -7.49 4.33
N ARG A 46 -9.12 -7.41 5.34
CA ARG A 46 -9.67 -6.13 5.81
C ARG A 46 -8.62 -5.30 6.51
N VAL A 47 -7.72 -5.92 7.29
CA VAL A 47 -6.60 -5.23 7.93
C VAL A 47 -5.70 -4.57 6.87
N SER A 48 -5.28 -5.30 5.83
CA SER A 48 -4.48 -4.74 4.73
C SER A 48 -5.20 -3.60 4.01
N GLN A 49 -6.50 -3.78 3.73
CA GLN A 49 -7.33 -2.77 3.08
C GLN A 49 -7.38 -1.47 3.89
N GLU A 50 -7.62 -1.57 5.20
CA GLU A 50 -7.71 -0.42 6.09
C GLU A 50 -6.35 0.27 6.26
N LEU A 51 -5.25 -0.48 6.39
CA LEU A 51 -3.89 0.08 6.40
C LEU A 51 -3.61 0.88 5.13
N SER A 52 -3.85 0.28 3.96
CA SER A 52 -3.66 0.95 2.67
C SER A 52 -4.54 2.22 2.57
N ARG A 53 -5.79 2.16 3.04
CA ARG A 53 -6.71 3.29 3.07
C ARG A 53 -6.22 4.42 3.97
N ILE A 54 -5.75 4.09 5.17
CA ILE A 54 -5.25 5.07 6.15
C ILE A 54 -4.06 5.84 5.58
N PHE A 55 -3.06 5.13 5.07
CA PHE A 55 -1.85 5.77 4.55
C PHE A 55 -2.13 6.55 3.26
N ALA A 56 -2.95 6.03 2.35
CA ALA A 56 -3.38 6.77 1.17
C ALA A 56 -4.16 8.05 1.55
N GLN A 57 -5.01 8.00 2.58
CA GLN A 57 -5.74 9.16 3.05
C GLN A 57 -4.82 10.21 3.69
N MET A 58 -3.87 9.79 4.54
CA MET A 58 -2.87 10.70 5.12
C MET A 58 -2.10 11.42 4.01
N LEU A 59 -1.60 10.68 3.02
CA LEU A 59 -0.79 11.22 1.94
C LEU A 59 -1.61 12.11 0.99
N TYR A 60 -2.66 11.56 0.39
CA TYR A 60 -3.34 12.20 -0.73
C TYR A 60 -4.42 13.20 -0.31
N MET A 61 -5.06 13.02 0.85
CA MET A 61 -6.15 13.91 1.27
C MET A 61 -5.68 14.96 2.29
N HIS A 62 -4.85 14.55 3.26
CA HIS A 62 -4.39 15.47 4.31
C HIS A 62 -3.09 16.17 3.91
N GLY A 63 -2.22 15.52 3.15
CA GLY A 63 -0.89 16.04 2.84
C GLY A 63 0.05 16.04 4.04
N PHE A 64 -0.29 15.32 5.07
CA PHE A 64 0.51 15.11 6.28
C PHE A 64 0.47 13.62 6.63
N PHE A 65 1.60 12.96 6.56
CA PHE A 65 1.65 11.52 6.62
C PHE A 65 2.76 10.99 7.51
N HIS A 66 2.50 9.86 8.13
CA HIS A 66 3.48 9.10 8.89
C HIS A 66 4.48 8.46 7.92
N ALA A 67 5.76 8.77 8.08
CA ALA A 67 6.80 8.35 7.13
C ALA A 67 7.55 7.07 7.54
N ASP A 68 7.15 6.45 8.64
CA ASP A 68 7.78 5.21 9.13
C ASP A 68 6.77 4.20 9.72
N PRO A 69 5.71 3.81 8.95
CA PRO A 69 4.68 2.89 9.42
C PRO A 69 5.12 1.43 9.31
N HIS A 70 6.28 1.09 9.88
CA HIS A 70 6.72 -0.31 9.88
C HIS A 70 5.89 -1.17 10.85
N GLY A 71 5.87 -2.49 10.63
CA GLY A 71 5.04 -3.43 11.39
C GLY A 71 5.27 -3.44 12.90
N GLY A 72 6.40 -2.92 13.39
CA GLY A 72 6.67 -2.75 14.83
C GLY A 72 5.93 -1.57 15.46
N ASN A 73 5.51 -0.58 14.65
CA ASN A 73 4.81 0.63 15.12
C ASN A 73 3.29 0.52 14.95
N VAL A 74 2.82 -0.62 14.47
CA VAL A 74 1.40 -0.89 14.23
C VAL A 74 0.98 -2.11 15.03
N LEU A 75 -0.10 -1.96 15.82
CA LEU A 75 -0.74 -3.11 16.47
C LEU A 75 -2.17 -3.25 15.98
N ILE A 76 -2.64 -4.49 15.98
CA ILE A 76 -4.04 -4.84 15.72
C ILE A 76 -4.64 -5.38 17.02
N ARG A 77 -5.84 -4.90 17.36
CA ARG A 77 -6.61 -5.43 18.50
C ARG A 77 -8.08 -5.57 18.15
N PRO A 78 -8.85 -6.44 18.82
CA PRO A 78 -10.30 -6.47 18.71
C PRO A 78 -10.90 -5.12 19.07
N ARG A 79 -12.00 -4.76 18.39
CA ARG A 79 -12.72 -3.51 18.65
C ARG A 79 -13.13 -3.40 20.11
N GLN A 80 -12.80 -2.29 20.75
CA GLN A 80 -13.15 -2.01 22.12
C GLN A 80 -14.57 -1.40 22.24
N PRO A 81 -15.25 -1.57 23.39
CA PRO A 81 -16.51 -0.88 23.66
C PRO A 81 -16.36 0.64 23.50
N GLY A 82 -17.31 1.29 22.83
CA GLY A 82 -17.27 2.74 22.57
C GLY A 82 -16.35 3.16 21.42
N SER A 83 -15.70 2.22 20.75
CA SER A 83 -14.89 2.50 19.57
C SER A 83 -15.71 3.04 18.40
N ARG A 84 -15.07 3.91 17.60
CA ARG A 84 -15.64 4.44 16.35
C ARG A 84 -15.35 3.56 15.14
N SER A 85 -14.66 2.43 15.33
CA SER A 85 -14.36 1.50 14.25
C SER A 85 -15.63 0.91 13.66
N SER A 86 -15.73 0.87 12.35
CA SER A 86 -16.77 0.13 11.61
C SER A 86 -16.42 -1.36 11.48
N GLU A 87 -15.16 -1.71 11.71
CA GLU A 87 -14.64 -3.06 11.64
C GLU A 87 -14.69 -3.74 13.03
N ASN A 88 -14.49 -5.05 13.08
CA ASN A 88 -14.38 -5.78 14.35
C ASN A 88 -13.01 -5.64 15.03
N PHE A 89 -12.15 -4.78 14.50
CA PHE A 89 -10.81 -4.52 15.00
C PHE A 89 -10.48 -3.02 15.01
N GLU A 90 -9.38 -2.69 15.67
CA GLU A 90 -8.73 -1.38 15.64
C GLU A 90 -7.27 -1.52 15.24
N ILE A 91 -6.80 -0.55 14.49
CA ILE A 91 -5.39 -0.37 14.11
C ILE A 91 -4.80 0.69 15.04
N VAL A 92 -3.84 0.31 15.85
CA VAL A 92 -3.18 1.18 16.80
C VAL A 92 -1.84 1.64 16.24
N LEU A 93 -1.65 2.95 16.14
CA LEU A 93 -0.37 3.54 15.77
C LEU A 93 0.37 3.98 17.03
N LEU A 94 1.59 3.44 17.24
CA LEU A 94 2.35 3.61 18.48
C LEU A 94 3.37 4.74 18.40
N ASP A 95 4.14 4.79 17.33
CA ASP A 95 5.22 5.75 17.15
C ASP A 95 4.76 6.91 16.26
N HIS A 96 4.99 8.11 16.73
CA HIS A 96 4.67 9.35 16.02
C HIS A 96 5.91 10.23 15.81
N GLY A 97 7.11 9.61 15.81
CA GLY A 97 8.39 10.31 15.73
C GLY A 97 8.69 10.94 14.37
N LEU A 98 8.11 10.42 13.29
CA LEU A 98 8.46 10.86 11.94
C LEU A 98 7.22 11.13 11.07
N TYR A 99 6.91 12.41 10.87
CA TYR A 99 5.87 12.89 9.98
C TYR A 99 6.43 13.87 8.95
N PHE A 100 5.86 13.85 7.76
CA PHE A 100 6.17 14.80 6.69
C PHE A 100 4.91 15.47 6.18
N ALA A 101 5.06 16.77 5.86
CA ALA A 101 4.08 17.48 5.08
C ALA A 101 4.49 17.48 3.60
N ILE A 102 3.54 17.27 2.71
CA ILE A 102 3.73 17.37 1.27
C ILE A 102 2.94 18.55 0.74
N ASP A 103 3.59 19.36 -0.06
CA ASP A 103 2.96 20.49 -0.75
C ASP A 103 1.79 20.04 -1.63
N GLU A 104 0.76 20.87 -1.73
CA GLU A 104 -0.46 20.52 -2.45
C GLU A 104 -0.23 20.32 -3.95
N GLU A 105 0.63 21.13 -4.55
CA GLU A 105 0.92 21.02 -5.98
C GLU A 105 1.73 19.76 -6.26
N LEU A 106 2.76 19.47 -5.45
CA LEU A 106 3.55 18.26 -5.54
C LEU A 106 2.67 17.02 -5.35
N ARG A 107 1.78 17.04 -4.36
CA ARG A 107 0.81 15.97 -4.08
C ARG A 107 -0.12 15.72 -5.27
N ALA A 108 -0.66 16.79 -5.86
CA ALA A 108 -1.55 16.69 -7.02
C ALA A 108 -0.81 16.18 -8.26
N ASN A 109 0.43 16.61 -8.49
CA ASN A 109 1.25 16.13 -9.60
C ASN A 109 1.60 14.64 -9.43
N TYR A 110 1.93 14.22 -8.21
CA TYR A 110 2.18 12.81 -7.89
C TYR A 110 0.91 11.95 -8.08
N ALA A 111 -0.25 12.44 -7.65
CA ALA A 111 -1.51 11.76 -7.86
C ALA A 111 -1.84 11.59 -9.37
N ARG A 112 -1.61 12.62 -10.18
CA ARG A 112 -1.78 12.54 -11.64
C ARG A 112 -0.77 11.60 -12.31
N PHE A 113 0.46 11.57 -11.82
CA PHE A 113 1.46 10.61 -12.26
C PHE A 113 0.96 9.18 -12.05
N TRP A 114 0.48 8.85 -10.84
CA TRP A 114 -0.11 7.55 -10.52
C TRP A 114 -1.28 7.17 -11.46
N LEU A 115 -2.21 8.08 -11.68
CA LEU A 115 -3.34 7.85 -12.59
C LEU A 115 -2.89 7.61 -14.03
N SER A 116 -1.83 8.29 -14.47
CA SER A 116 -1.26 8.08 -15.80
C SER A 116 -0.60 6.68 -15.94
N LEU A 117 -0.02 6.13 -14.86
CA LEU A 117 0.53 4.77 -14.85
C LEU A 117 -0.58 3.70 -14.97
N LEU A 118 -1.77 3.97 -14.47
CA LEU A 118 -2.94 3.09 -14.59
C LEU A 118 -3.62 3.17 -15.95
N SER A 119 -3.42 4.27 -16.65
CA SER A 119 -4.01 4.48 -17.96
C SER A 119 -3.31 3.64 -19.03
N ARG A 120 -4.08 3.18 -20.03
CA ARG A 120 -3.53 2.45 -21.17
C ARG A 120 -2.42 3.26 -21.83
N THR A 121 -1.30 2.64 -22.13
CA THR A 121 -0.14 3.30 -22.73
C THR A 121 -0.47 3.77 -24.14
N THR A 122 -0.46 5.08 -24.34
CA THR A 122 -0.58 5.77 -25.61
C THR A 122 0.52 6.84 -25.68
N PRO A 123 0.92 7.32 -26.86
CA PRO A 123 1.95 8.37 -26.95
C PRO A 123 1.64 9.59 -26.09
N LYS A 124 0.37 9.99 -26.01
CA LYS A 124 -0.10 11.10 -25.17
C LYS A 124 0.09 10.80 -23.67
N VAL A 125 -0.30 9.61 -23.22
CA VAL A 125 -0.14 9.20 -21.81
C VAL A 125 1.33 9.09 -21.44
N THR A 126 2.18 8.57 -22.33
CA THR A 126 3.62 8.53 -22.11
C THR A 126 4.22 9.94 -21.94
N GLN A 127 3.78 10.88 -22.75
CA GLN A 127 4.20 12.29 -22.60
C GLN A 127 3.71 12.88 -21.27
N GLU A 128 2.48 12.59 -20.85
CA GLU A 128 1.96 13.01 -19.55
C GLU A 128 2.76 12.41 -18.39
N ARG A 129 3.11 11.12 -18.45
CA ARG A 129 3.97 10.48 -17.44
C ARG A 129 5.31 11.19 -17.28
N ARG A 130 6.01 11.45 -18.39
CA ARG A 130 7.28 12.18 -18.39
C ARG A 130 7.14 13.60 -17.84
N LYS A 131 6.07 14.30 -18.24
CA LYS A 131 5.74 15.62 -17.69
C LYS A 131 5.62 15.59 -16.17
N TYR A 132 4.83 14.65 -15.63
CA TYR A 132 4.66 14.57 -14.19
C TYR A 132 5.93 14.08 -13.48
N ALA A 133 6.70 13.17 -14.04
CA ALA A 133 8.01 12.77 -13.50
C ALA A 133 8.96 13.98 -13.33
N LYS A 134 8.98 14.89 -14.33
CA LYS A 134 9.74 16.13 -14.23
C LYS A 134 9.21 17.05 -13.13
N LEU A 135 7.88 17.16 -12.96
CA LEU A 135 7.26 18.03 -11.94
C LEU A 135 7.43 17.50 -10.51
N ILE A 136 7.53 16.19 -10.32
CA ILE A 136 7.66 15.56 -8.99
C ILE A 136 9.12 15.50 -8.50
N GLY A 137 10.07 15.33 -9.39
CA GLY A 137 11.45 15.05 -9.00
C GLY A 137 12.52 15.65 -9.89
N ASN A 138 12.15 16.56 -10.80
CA ASN A 138 13.06 17.08 -11.84
C ASN A 138 13.74 15.96 -12.63
N ILE A 139 12.99 14.90 -12.93
CA ILE A 139 13.48 13.69 -13.58
C ILE A 139 13.28 13.82 -15.08
N GLY A 140 14.38 13.73 -15.81
CA GLY A 140 14.40 13.72 -17.27
C GLY A 140 14.07 12.33 -17.85
N ASP A 141 14.14 12.25 -19.17
CA ASP A 141 13.87 11.00 -19.91
C ASP A 141 14.93 9.92 -19.62
N ASP A 142 16.12 10.33 -19.20
CA ASP A 142 17.25 9.50 -18.80
C ASP A 142 16.94 8.62 -17.57
N LEU A 143 16.38 9.22 -16.53
CA LEU A 143 16.09 8.54 -15.26
C LEU A 143 14.63 8.11 -15.11
N TYR A 144 13.77 8.43 -16.09
CA TYR A 144 12.35 8.08 -16.06
C TYR A 144 12.10 6.57 -15.86
N PRO A 145 12.79 5.64 -16.58
CA PRO A 145 12.59 4.21 -16.40
C PRO A 145 12.90 3.73 -14.98
N VAL A 146 13.92 4.30 -14.34
CA VAL A 146 14.31 3.98 -12.96
C VAL A 146 13.23 4.44 -11.98
N LEU A 147 12.69 5.66 -12.16
CA LEU A 147 11.59 6.17 -11.35
C LEU A 147 10.34 5.31 -11.51
N GLU A 148 9.95 4.96 -12.73
CA GLU A 148 8.77 4.15 -13.01
C GLU A 148 8.89 2.78 -12.33
N SER A 149 10.06 2.17 -12.41
CA SER A 149 10.39 0.93 -11.73
C SER A 149 10.27 1.04 -10.20
N ALA A 150 10.85 2.08 -9.61
CA ALA A 150 10.80 2.32 -8.16
C ALA A 150 9.37 2.51 -7.64
N ILE A 151 8.52 3.21 -8.40
CA ILE A 151 7.13 3.47 -8.00
C ILE A 151 6.24 2.25 -8.19
N THR A 152 6.38 1.55 -9.31
CA THR A 152 5.52 0.42 -9.65
C THR A 152 5.95 -0.89 -9.00
N GLY A 153 7.20 -0.96 -8.49
CA GLY A 153 7.81 -2.18 -8.00
C GLY A 153 8.07 -3.22 -9.09
N ARG A 154 8.02 -2.82 -10.37
CA ARG A 154 8.34 -3.65 -11.52
C ARG A 154 9.73 -3.30 -12.02
N SER A 155 10.48 -4.28 -12.48
CA SER A 155 11.74 -4.00 -13.16
C SER A 155 11.44 -3.29 -14.51
N GLY A 156 11.42 -1.97 -14.49
CA GLY A 156 11.37 -1.13 -15.71
C GLY A 156 12.59 -1.31 -16.61
N LEU A 157 13.48 -2.19 -16.20
CA LEU A 157 14.73 -2.56 -16.89
C LEU A 157 14.54 -3.58 -18.01
N GLU A 158 13.37 -4.17 -18.15
CA GLU A 158 13.06 -5.00 -19.33
C GLU A 158 12.87 -4.12 -20.56
N GLY A 159 14.01 -3.77 -21.13
CA GLY A 159 14.24 -3.55 -22.54
C GLY A 159 13.36 -2.53 -23.24
N SER A 160 13.92 -1.37 -23.42
CA SER A 160 13.76 -0.51 -24.60
C SER A 160 14.31 -1.16 -25.89
N ASP A 161 14.71 -2.41 -25.88
CA ASP A 161 15.33 -3.06 -27.03
C ASP A 161 14.30 -3.78 -27.88
N ASN A 162 13.83 -3.05 -28.93
CA ASN A 162 13.16 -3.63 -30.09
C ASN A 162 14.08 -4.52 -30.95
N ASN A 163 15.32 -4.77 -30.52
CA ASN A 163 16.34 -5.52 -31.27
C ASN A 163 16.96 -6.63 -30.43
N ASN A 164 16.17 -7.57 -29.91
CA ASN A 164 16.75 -8.77 -29.33
C ASN A 164 16.59 -9.97 -30.31
N PRO A 165 17.66 -10.45 -30.99
CA PRO A 165 17.61 -11.55 -31.93
C PRO A 165 17.58 -12.94 -31.23
N SER A 166 17.61 -13.02 -29.91
CA SER A 166 17.53 -14.30 -29.20
C SER A 166 16.08 -14.68 -28.92
N GLY A 167 15.50 -15.45 -29.78
CA GLY A 167 14.19 -16.08 -29.90
C GLY A 167 13.43 -16.59 -28.64
N VAL A 168 13.55 -15.97 -27.49
CA VAL A 168 12.63 -16.17 -26.37
C VAL A 168 11.42 -15.30 -26.66
N LYS A 169 10.29 -15.92 -27.02
CA LYS A 169 9.01 -15.26 -27.20
C LYS A 169 8.65 -14.53 -25.91
N GLY A 170 9.03 -13.26 -25.82
CA GLY A 170 8.66 -12.36 -24.73
C GLY A 170 7.14 -12.27 -24.64
N ARG A 171 6.59 -12.47 -23.45
CA ARG A 171 5.17 -12.18 -23.19
C ARG A 171 4.89 -10.74 -23.61
N PRO A 172 3.75 -10.46 -24.28
CA PRO A 172 3.42 -9.11 -24.71
C PRO A 172 3.44 -8.17 -23.50
N ARG A 173 4.10 -7.01 -23.64
CA ARG A 173 4.15 -5.95 -22.62
C ARG A 173 2.74 -5.67 -22.15
N LYS A 174 2.47 -5.89 -20.85
CA LYS A 174 1.22 -5.47 -20.26
C LYS A 174 1.13 -3.95 -20.33
N SER A 175 0.13 -3.44 -21.00
CA SER A 175 0.02 -2.01 -21.36
C SER A 175 -0.44 -1.11 -20.21
N SER A 176 -0.84 -1.70 -19.06
CA SER A 176 -1.36 -1.00 -17.90
C SER A 176 -1.00 -1.73 -16.60
N LEU A 177 -0.92 -1.00 -15.47
CA LEU A 177 -0.82 -1.59 -14.13
C LEU A 177 -2.04 -2.45 -13.78
N LEU A 178 -3.17 -2.23 -14.46
CA LEU A 178 -4.42 -2.99 -14.27
C LEU A 178 -4.41 -4.32 -15.00
N ASP A 179 -3.50 -4.54 -15.97
CA ASP A 179 -3.28 -5.83 -16.65
C ASP A 179 -2.49 -6.82 -15.75
N LEU A 180 -2.54 -6.61 -14.45
CA LEU A 180 -2.00 -7.50 -13.44
C LEU A 180 -2.81 -8.79 -13.44
N ASP A 181 -2.33 -9.81 -14.18
CA ASP A 181 -2.69 -11.18 -13.85
C ASP A 181 -2.25 -11.49 -12.42
N THR A 182 -3.08 -12.23 -11.73
CA THR A 182 -3.04 -12.55 -10.31
C THR A 182 -1.82 -13.37 -9.85
N ASP A 183 -0.90 -13.70 -10.74
CA ASP A 183 0.33 -14.44 -10.40
C ASP A 183 1.52 -13.49 -10.23
N THR A 184 1.52 -12.74 -9.14
CA THR A 184 2.63 -11.85 -8.77
C THR A 184 3.61 -12.49 -7.78
N ASN A 185 3.56 -13.78 -7.57
CA ASN A 185 4.70 -14.49 -7.00
C ASN A 185 5.76 -14.61 -8.10
N MET A 186 6.66 -13.60 -8.12
CA MET A 186 7.89 -13.73 -8.90
C MET A 186 8.58 -15.02 -8.45
N SER A 187 8.85 -15.94 -9.39
CA SER A 187 9.61 -17.13 -9.08
C SER A 187 11.00 -16.72 -8.56
N ASP A 188 11.59 -17.53 -7.74
CA ASP A 188 12.94 -17.24 -7.22
C ASP A 188 13.95 -17.14 -8.38
N GLU A 189 13.70 -17.82 -9.50
CA GLU A 189 14.44 -17.69 -10.75
C GLU A 189 14.29 -16.30 -11.41
N GLU A 190 13.10 -15.70 -11.37
CA GLU A 190 12.88 -14.32 -11.85
C GLU A 190 13.57 -13.29 -10.95
N LYS A 191 13.57 -13.50 -9.64
CA LYS A 191 14.32 -12.64 -8.69
C LYS A 191 15.82 -12.72 -8.91
N ASP A 192 16.34 -13.92 -9.15
CA ASP A 192 17.78 -14.13 -9.44
C ASP A 192 18.16 -13.59 -10.81
N HIS A 193 17.29 -13.70 -11.81
CA HIS A 193 17.51 -13.09 -13.12
C HIS A 193 17.56 -11.54 -13.02
N ILE A 194 16.66 -10.95 -12.24
CA ILE A 194 16.68 -9.50 -11.99
C ILE A 194 17.95 -9.09 -11.24
N ARG A 195 18.35 -9.86 -10.20
CA ARG A 195 19.60 -9.63 -9.49
C ARG A 195 20.81 -9.65 -10.42
N LYS A 196 20.91 -10.65 -11.29
CA LYS A 196 21.98 -10.74 -12.30
C LYS A 196 21.93 -9.56 -13.26
N THR A 197 20.75 -9.22 -13.80
CA THR A 197 20.58 -8.09 -14.73
C THR A 197 20.95 -6.75 -14.08
N VAL A 198 20.64 -6.57 -12.79
CA VAL A 198 20.99 -5.39 -12.00
C VAL A 198 22.51 -5.34 -11.75
N LEU A 199 23.14 -6.48 -11.48
CA LEU A 199 24.60 -6.57 -11.26
C LEU A 199 25.38 -6.46 -12.55
N GLU A 200 24.84 -6.90 -13.68
CA GLU A 200 25.49 -6.87 -14.99
C GLU A 200 25.35 -5.53 -15.72
N LYS A 201 24.40 -4.67 -15.37
CA LYS A 201 24.28 -3.31 -15.91
C LYS A 201 25.24 -2.37 -15.17
N GLU A 202 26.45 -2.24 -15.71
CA GLU A 202 27.33 -1.13 -15.35
C GLU A 202 26.59 0.19 -15.55
N GLY A 203 26.41 0.96 -14.47
CA GLY A 203 25.74 2.27 -14.51
C GLY A 203 24.39 2.33 -13.79
N LEU A 204 23.64 1.23 -13.59
CA LEU A 204 22.35 1.29 -12.90
C LEU A 204 22.47 1.85 -11.47
N LEU A 205 23.53 1.50 -10.76
CA LEU A 205 23.79 2.03 -9.43
C LEU A 205 23.99 3.55 -9.48
N LEU A 206 24.69 4.05 -10.51
CA LEU A 206 24.88 5.47 -10.72
C LEU A 206 23.55 6.17 -11.05
N ASP A 207 22.71 5.56 -11.89
CA ASP A 207 21.40 6.09 -12.23
C ASP A 207 20.48 6.16 -10.99
N VAL A 208 20.51 5.13 -10.13
CA VAL A 208 19.78 5.14 -8.85
C VAL A 208 20.31 6.22 -7.91
N MET A 209 21.63 6.37 -7.79
CA MET A 209 22.23 7.43 -6.98
C MET A 209 21.86 8.81 -7.50
N GLU A 210 21.89 9.01 -8.83
CA GLU A 210 21.52 10.27 -9.45
C GLU A 210 20.01 10.55 -9.28
N LEU A 211 19.16 9.54 -9.39
CA LEU A 211 17.73 9.63 -9.08
C LEU A 211 17.52 10.10 -7.64
N LEU A 212 18.17 9.45 -6.67
CA LEU A 212 18.06 9.79 -5.24
C LEU A 212 18.56 11.20 -4.94
N ARG A 213 19.55 11.70 -5.70
CA ARG A 213 20.07 13.05 -5.57
C ARG A 213 19.10 14.11 -6.10
N ARG A 214 18.38 13.83 -7.20
CA ARG A 214 17.46 14.77 -7.85
C ARG A 214 16.08 14.81 -7.17
N VAL A 215 15.63 13.68 -6.66
CA VAL A 215 14.28 13.56 -6.07
C VAL A 215 14.20 14.31 -4.73
N PRO A 216 13.19 15.17 -4.52
CA PRO A 216 12.98 15.83 -3.23
C PRO A 216 12.84 14.81 -2.08
N ARG A 217 13.42 15.13 -0.92
CA ARG A 217 13.39 14.26 0.27
C ARG A 217 11.97 13.78 0.62
N VAL A 218 11.00 14.66 0.51
CA VAL A 218 9.58 14.33 0.76
C VAL A 218 9.10 13.22 -0.18
N MET A 219 9.53 13.23 -1.44
CA MET A 219 9.16 12.17 -2.39
C MET A 219 9.84 10.85 -2.09
N LEU A 220 11.07 10.86 -1.59
CA LEU A 220 11.73 9.63 -1.11
C LEU A 220 10.96 9.01 0.06
N MET A 221 10.41 9.84 0.96
CA MET A 221 9.55 9.34 2.04
C MET A 221 8.23 8.80 1.51
N VAL A 222 7.67 9.38 0.45
CA VAL A 222 6.47 8.84 -0.23
C VAL A 222 6.76 7.48 -0.88
N LEU A 223 7.91 7.32 -1.52
CA LEU A 223 8.33 6.01 -2.06
C LEU A 223 8.51 4.99 -0.94
N LYS A 224 9.15 5.38 0.16
CA LYS A 224 9.32 4.53 1.35
C LYS A 224 7.97 4.06 1.91
N ILE A 225 6.99 4.95 2.07
CA ILE A 225 5.67 4.56 2.60
C ILE A 225 4.93 3.60 1.66
N ASN A 226 5.03 3.80 0.35
CA ASN A 226 4.45 2.86 -0.62
C ASN A 226 5.08 1.48 -0.51
N ASP A 227 6.40 1.40 -0.33
CA ASP A 227 7.12 0.15 -0.16
C ASP A 227 6.76 -0.54 1.16
N LEU A 228 6.75 0.21 2.26
CA LEU A 228 6.33 -0.32 3.58
C LEU A 228 4.88 -0.81 3.57
N THR A 229 3.98 -0.11 2.89
CA THR A 229 2.56 -0.54 2.78
C THR A 229 2.45 -1.84 1.98
N ARG A 230 3.23 -2.00 0.90
CA ARG A 230 3.31 -3.27 0.16
C ARG A 230 3.92 -4.39 0.99
N GLY A 231 4.97 -4.09 1.75
CA GLY A 231 5.58 -5.05 2.68
C GLY A 231 4.60 -5.54 3.75
N LEU A 232 3.81 -4.64 4.34
CA LEU A 232 2.75 -5.01 5.29
C LEU A 232 1.69 -5.91 4.65
N ASP A 233 1.26 -5.62 3.41
CA ASP A 233 0.32 -6.46 2.67
C ASP A 233 0.90 -7.86 2.41
N ALA A 234 2.16 -7.95 2.02
CA ALA A 234 2.85 -9.21 1.81
C ALA A 234 2.95 -10.06 3.09
N HIS A 235 3.29 -9.45 4.24
CA HIS A 235 3.35 -10.14 5.52
C HIS A 235 1.99 -10.61 6.04
N LEU A 236 0.90 -9.97 5.63
CA LEU A 236 -0.45 -10.40 5.92
C LEU A 236 -0.90 -11.59 5.07
N HIS A 237 -0.10 -12.03 4.08
CA HIS A 237 -0.44 -13.13 3.17
C HIS A 237 -1.87 -13.02 2.62
N THR A 238 -2.22 -11.84 2.13
CA THR A 238 -3.58 -11.54 1.67
C THR A 238 -3.98 -12.39 0.46
N THR A 239 -5.28 -12.72 0.37
CA THR A 239 -5.81 -13.51 -0.75
C THR A 239 -6.29 -12.67 -1.93
N HIS A 240 -6.22 -11.33 -1.82
CA HIS A 240 -6.69 -10.45 -2.91
C HIS A 240 -5.67 -10.22 -4.02
N GLY A 241 -4.42 -10.65 -3.84
CA GLY A 241 -3.31 -10.31 -4.72
C GLY A 241 -2.78 -8.89 -4.50
N SER A 242 -1.55 -8.65 -4.95
CA SER A 242 -0.80 -7.39 -4.76
C SER A 242 -1.40 -6.18 -5.48
N ALA A 243 -2.40 -6.36 -6.35
CA ALA A 243 -3.06 -5.27 -7.06
C ALA A 243 -3.95 -4.39 -6.17
N ARG A 244 -4.46 -4.92 -5.05
CA ARG A 244 -5.45 -4.22 -4.24
C ARG A 244 -4.94 -2.94 -3.58
N PRO A 245 -3.77 -2.88 -2.94
CA PRO A 245 -3.19 -1.64 -2.43
C PRO A 245 -3.05 -0.56 -3.53
N PHE A 246 -2.71 -0.97 -4.76
CA PHE A 246 -2.64 -0.06 -5.90
C PHE A 246 -3.99 0.52 -6.29
N ILE A 247 -5.06 -0.28 -6.29
CA ILE A 247 -6.42 0.17 -6.60
C ILE A 247 -6.90 1.18 -5.54
N ILE A 248 -6.65 0.90 -4.27
CA ILE A 248 -7.01 1.81 -3.17
C ILE A 248 -6.25 3.12 -3.32
N THR A 249 -4.93 3.08 -3.49
CA THR A 249 -4.08 4.25 -3.71
C THR A 249 -4.58 5.08 -4.90
N ALA A 250 -4.90 4.43 -6.01
CA ALA A 250 -5.39 5.09 -7.22
C ALA A 250 -6.72 5.85 -7.00
N ARG A 251 -7.64 5.31 -6.20
CA ARG A 251 -8.88 6.01 -5.84
C ARG A 251 -8.59 7.30 -5.06
N TYR A 252 -7.66 7.27 -4.12
CA TYR A 252 -7.25 8.48 -3.40
C TYR A 252 -6.50 9.46 -4.30
N CYS A 253 -5.73 8.98 -5.27
CA CYS A 253 -5.13 9.82 -6.31
C CYS A 253 -6.20 10.53 -7.14
N ALA A 254 -7.25 9.83 -7.57
CA ALA A 254 -8.37 10.43 -8.32
C ALA A 254 -9.10 11.50 -7.49
N LEU A 255 -9.32 11.24 -6.19
CA LEU A 255 -9.90 12.22 -5.27
C LEU A 255 -9.01 13.45 -5.10
N ALA A 256 -7.70 13.27 -4.90
CA ALA A 256 -6.74 14.37 -4.75
C ALA A 256 -6.64 15.22 -6.02
N ALA A 257 -6.56 14.58 -7.18
CA ALA A 257 -6.55 15.28 -8.47
C ALA A 257 -7.84 16.10 -8.64
N ARG A 258 -9.01 15.53 -8.35
CA ARG A 258 -10.29 16.23 -8.41
C ARG A 258 -10.39 17.39 -7.43
N LYS A 259 -9.86 17.23 -6.20
CA LYS A 259 -9.83 18.30 -5.21
C LYS A 259 -9.03 19.49 -5.72
N ASN A 260 -7.80 19.26 -6.17
CA ASN A 260 -6.93 20.28 -6.74
C ASN A 260 -7.55 20.96 -7.99
N ASP A 261 -8.20 20.18 -8.89
CA ASP A 261 -8.91 20.75 -10.03
C ASP A 261 -10.05 21.67 -9.60
N LYS A 262 -10.84 21.28 -8.59
CA LYS A 262 -11.91 22.12 -8.05
C LYS A 262 -11.39 23.44 -7.48
N GLU A 263 -10.28 23.42 -6.77
CA GLU A 263 -9.65 24.60 -6.18
C GLU A 263 -9.15 25.55 -7.28
N LYS A 264 -8.45 25.02 -8.30
CA LYS A 264 -8.03 25.80 -9.47
C LYS A 264 -9.19 26.37 -10.27
N LEU A 265 -10.26 25.60 -10.46
CA LEU A 265 -11.48 26.06 -11.13
C LEU A 265 -12.24 27.10 -10.32
N ALA A 266 -12.24 27.00 -8.99
CA ALA A 266 -12.84 28.01 -8.12
C ALA A 266 -12.05 29.32 -8.16
N GLN A 267 -10.72 29.25 -8.19
CA GLN A 267 -9.86 30.42 -8.38
C GLN A 267 -10.12 31.06 -9.75
N TYR A 268 -10.07 30.29 -10.83
CA TYR A 268 -10.35 30.78 -12.18
C TYR A 268 -11.71 31.47 -12.28
N ARG A 269 -12.76 30.91 -11.64
CA ARG A 269 -14.10 31.52 -11.60
C ARG A 269 -14.10 32.84 -10.86
N ARG A 270 -13.32 33.03 -9.80
CA ARG A 270 -13.22 34.32 -9.09
C ARG A 270 -12.54 35.38 -9.94
N GLU A 271 -11.56 35.01 -10.74
CA GLU A 271 -10.76 35.92 -11.57
C GLU A 271 -11.45 36.26 -12.89
N HIS A 272 -12.13 35.30 -13.54
CA HIS A 272 -12.64 35.43 -14.90
C HIS A 272 -14.15 35.19 -15.03
N GLY A 273 -14.86 34.97 -13.91
CA GLY A 273 -16.28 34.64 -13.93
C GLY A 273 -16.61 33.27 -14.49
N MET A 274 -17.90 33.05 -14.75
CA MET A 274 -18.39 31.79 -15.35
C MET A 274 -18.27 31.88 -16.88
N SER A 275 -17.24 31.28 -17.46
CA SER A 275 -16.98 31.18 -18.89
C SER A 275 -17.24 29.77 -19.44
N LEU A 276 -17.47 29.66 -20.76
CA LEU A 276 -17.59 28.37 -21.45
C LEU A 276 -16.33 27.50 -21.22
N ARG A 277 -15.16 28.12 -21.14
CA ARG A 277 -13.89 27.45 -20.83
C ARG A 277 -13.90 26.86 -19.42
N TRP A 278 -14.40 27.60 -18.44
CA TRP A 278 -14.57 27.09 -17.07
C TRP A 278 -15.53 25.89 -17.03
N LEU A 279 -16.70 26.00 -17.70
CA LEU A 279 -17.70 24.96 -17.74
C LEU A 279 -17.12 23.66 -18.38
N ARG A 280 -16.49 23.79 -19.54
CA ARG A 280 -15.82 22.66 -20.20
C ARG A 280 -14.78 21.99 -19.29
N ASN A 281 -13.91 22.77 -18.67
CA ASN A 281 -12.86 22.23 -17.82
C ASN A 281 -13.43 21.56 -16.57
N ASN A 282 -14.51 22.07 -16.01
CA ASN A 282 -15.20 21.46 -14.87
C ASN A 282 -15.86 20.12 -15.27
N ILE A 283 -16.50 20.05 -16.43
CA ILE A 283 -17.10 18.82 -16.95
C ILE A 283 -16.00 17.78 -17.23
N VAL A 284 -14.92 18.15 -17.88
CA VAL A 284 -13.80 17.24 -18.19
C VAL A 284 -13.17 16.71 -16.91
N SER A 285 -12.89 17.56 -15.92
CA SER A 285 -12.34 17.13 -14.65
C SER A 285 -13.31 16.23 -13.86
N TRP A 286 -14.62 16.54 -13.89
CA TRP A 286 -15.65 15.70 -13.28
C TRP A 286 -15.73 14.32 -13.96
N TRP A 287 -15.73 14.30 -15.29
CA TRP A 287 -15.79 13.06 -16.07
C TRP A 287 -14.58 12.16 -15.83
N ASN A 288 -13.37 12.73 -15.84
CA ASN A 288 -12.15 12.00 -15.53
C ASN A 288 -12.22 11.37 -14.13
N TYR A 289 -12.68 12.12 -13.13
CA TYR A 289 -12.87 11.60 -11.79
C TYR A 289 -13.88 10.45 -11.75
N VAL A 290 -15.04 10.62 -12.38
CA VAL A 290 -16.09 9.59 -12.44
C VAL A 290 -15.56 8.32 -13.12
N TYR A 291 -14.90 8.48 -14.26
CA TYR A 291 -14.30 7.36 -14.99
C TYR A 291 -13.33 6.55 -14.13
N PHE A 292 -12.34 7.20 -13.53
CA PHE A 292 -11.38 6.54 -12.65
C PHE A 292 -12.05 5.97 -11.40
N ASN A 293 -12.88 6.74 -10.71
CA ASN A 293 -13.49 6.30 -9.45
C ASN A 293 -14.42 5.09 -9.65
N HIS A 294 -15.28 5.11 -10.68
CA HIS A 294 -16.18 3.98 -10.95
C HIS A 294 -15.46 2.77 -11.53
N GLY A 295 -14.48 2.98 -12.43
CA GLY A 295 -13.65 1.91 -12.95
C GLY A 295 -12.89 1.18 -11.84
N LEU A 296 -12.23 1.94 -10.95
CA LEU A 296 -11.49 1.39 -9.81
C LEU A 296 -12.43 0.74 -8.77
N MET A 297 -13.60 1.32 -8.52
CA MET A 297 -14.60 0.71 -7.64
C MET A 297 -15.10 -0.63 -8.18
N LEU A 298 -15.33 -0.72 -9.49
CA LEU A 298 -15.72 -1.98 -10.13
C LEU A 298 -14.61 -3.03 -10.01
N LEU A 299 -13.37 -2.65 -10.28
CA LEU A 299 -12.20 -3.54 -10.12
C LEU A 299 -12.03 -4.01 -8.67
N GLU A 300 -12.22 -3.12 -7.69
CA GLU A 300 -12.18 -3.46 -6.28
C GLU A 300 -13.25 -4.50 -5.93
N ARG A 301 -14.51 -4.30 -6.39
CA ARG A 301 -15.60 -5.27 -6.18
C ARG A 301 -15.33 -6.62 -6.86
N LEU A 302 -14.81 -6.60 -8.08
CA LEU A 302 -14.46 -7.85 -8.79
C LEU A 302 -13.32 -8.59 -8.07
N SER A 303 -12.32 -7.87 -7.56
CA SER A 303 -11.25 -8.44 -6.73
C SER A 303 -11.80 -9.05 -5.44
N ASP A 304 -12.77 -8.39 -4.78
CA ASP A 304 -13.44 -8.92 -3.59
C ASP A 304 -14.20 -10.22 -3.88
N ILE A 305 -14.91 -10.27 -5.01
CA ILE A 305 -15.65 -11.47 -5.43
C ILE A 305 -14.66 -12.60 -5.69
N LYS A 306 -13.56 -12.35 -6.44
CA LYS A 306 -12.53 -13.35 -6.69
C LYS A 306 -11.92 -13.88 -5.39
N ALA A 307 -11.58 -12.98 -4.45
CA ALA A 307 -11.01 -13.36 -3.16
C ALA A 307 -11.99 -14.21 -2.32
N ARG A 308 -13.29 -13.87 -2.34
CA ARG A 308 -14.31 -14.69 -1.68
C ARG A 308 -14.44 -16.07 -2.31
N ILE A 309 -14.47 -16.14 -3.63
CA ILE A 309 -14.54 -17.45 -4.35
C ILE A 309 -13.29 -18.26 -4.01
N ALA A 310 -12.08 -17.68 -4.07
CA ALA A 310 -10.84 -18.37 -3.71
C ALA A 310 -10.88 -18.88 -2.25
N LYS A 311 -11.36 -18.08 -1.31
CA LYS A 311 -11.53 -18.50 0.08
C LYS A 311 -12.48 -19.68 0.22
N TYR A 312 -13.65 -19.65 -0.46
CA TYR A 312 -14.62 -20.76 -0.41
C TYR A 312 -14.09 -22.01 -1.10
N THR A 313 -13.34 -21.89 -2.19
CA THR A 313 -12.72 -23.06 -2.87
C THR A 313 -11.64 -23.69 -2.01
N LEU A 314 -10.82 -22.91 -1.33
CA LEU A 314 -9.83 -23.42 -0.36
C LEU A 314 -10.51 -24.09 0.82
N TYR A 315 -11.56 -23.48 1.37
CA TYR A 315 -12.36 -24.07 2.45
C TYR A 315 -12.97 -25.41 2.04
N ALA A 316 -13.63 -25.45 0.87
CA ALA A 316 -14.23 -26.68 0.37
C ALA A 316 -13.18 -27.77 0.14
N ARG A 317 -12.04 -27.41 -0.49
CA ARG A 317 -10.94 -28.34 -0.73
C ARG A 317 -10.39 -28.94 0.57
N ALA A 318 -10.16 -28.11 1.59
CA ALA A 318 -9.68 -28.56 2.89
C ALA A 318 -10.70 -29.43 3.62
N MET A 319 -12.00 -29.12 3.55
CA MET A 319 -13.06 -29.97 4.08
C MET A 319 -13.05 -31.37 3.47
N PHE A 320 -12.75 -31.49 2.17
CA PHE A 320 -12.67 -32.81 1.51
C PHE A 320 -11.37 -33.55 1.76
N SER A 321 -10.23 -32.83 1.97
CA SER A 321 -8.92 -33.47 2.21
C SER A 321 -8.74 -33.93 3.65
N ASP A 322 -9.28 -33.18 4.62
CA ASP A 322 -8.98 -33.37 6.05
C ASP A 322 -10.15 -34.02 6.82
N GLY A 323 -10.98 -34.81 6.13
CA GLY A 323 -12.02 -35.62 6.76
C GLY A 323 -13.12 -34.85 7.47
N PHE A 324 -13.54 -33.71 6.92
CA PHE A 324 -14.57 -32.82 7.45
C PHE A 324 -14.21 -32.09 8.76
N ASP A 325 -12.93 -31.91 9.05
CA ASP A 325 -12.50 -31.02 10.14
C ASP A 325 -12.72 -29.55 9.79
N THR A 326 -13.77 -28.97 10.38
CA THR A 326 -14.16 -27.57 10.16
C THR A 326 -13.08 -26.58 10.64
N ARG A 327 -12.27 -26.95 11.63
CA ARG A 327 -11.20 -26.10 12.18
C ARG A 327 -10.00 -26.05 11.25
N ALA A 328 -9.57 -27.22 10.75
CA ALA A 328 -8.50 -27.33 9.75
C ALA A 328 -8.92 -26.61 8.44
N ALA A 329 -10.16 -26.81 7.99
CA ALA A 329 -10.70 -26.15 6.82
C ALA A 329 -10.76 -24.62 6.98
N HIS A 330 -11.06 -24.12 8.16
CA HIS A 330 -11.09 -22.68 8.44
C HIS A 330 -9.66 -22.08 8.41
N LEU A 331 -8.69 -22.78 8.96
CA LEU A 331 -7.28 -22.39 8.90
C LEU A 331 -6.74 -22.40 7.47
N ALA A 332 -6.99 -23.48 6.71
CA ALA A 332 -6.62 -23.56 5.30
C ALA A 332 -7.27 -22.44 4.46
N ALA A 333 -8.52 -22.07 4.74
CA ALA A 333 -9.20 -20.93 4.12
C ALA A 333 -8.55 -19.57 4.45
N THR A 334 -7.75 -19.50 5.51
CA THR A 334 -6.91 -18.33 5.80
C THR A 334 -5.57 -18.35 5.05
N GLY A 335 -5.24 -19.45 4.34
CA GLY A 335 -4.00 -19.61 3.59
C GLY A 335 -2.78 -19.92 4.47
N VAL A 336 -3.01 -20.29 5.73
CA VAL A 336 -1.96 -20.77 6.65
C VAL A 336 -2.05 -22.29 6.67
N SER A 337 -0.94 -22.99 6.38
CA SER A 337 -0.91 -24.44 6.53
C SER A 337 -1.02 -24.82 8.00
N ALA A 338 -1.53 -26.03 8.28
CA ALA A 338 -1.62 -26.50 9.66
C ALA A 338 -0.24 -26.55 10.34
N GLN A 339 0.83 -26.86 9.60
CA GLN A 339 2.20 -26.85 10.09
C GLN A 339 2.70 -25.43 10.42
N GLU A 340 2.48 -24.46 9.54
CA GLU A 340 2.84 -23.06 9.82
C GLU A 340 2.08 -22.49 11.02
N HIS A 341 0.81 -22.89 11.20
CA HIS A 341 0.03 -22.51 12.36
C HIS A 341 0.60 -23.09 13.65
N GLU A 342 1.02 -24.34 13.62
CA GLU A 342 1.63 -25.02 14.78
C GLU A 342 2.99 -24.42 15.12
N GLU A 343 3.86 -24.18 14.15
CA GLU A 343 5.14 -23.48 14.34
C GLU A 343 4.97 -22.06 14.89
N GLN A 344 3.99 -21.30 14.39
CA GLN A 344 3.73 -19.95 14.90
C GLN A 344 3.17 -19.99 16.33
N ARG A 345 2.31 -20.97 16.64
CA ARG A 345 1.84 -21.19 18.02
C ARG A 345 2.97 -21.50 18.98
N ASP A 346 3.90 -22.35 18.58
CA ASP A 346 5.05 -22.74 19.41
C ASP A 346 6.01 -21.56 19.59
N ARG A 347 6.26 -20.78 18.54
CA ARG A 347 7.02 -19.53 18.65
C ARG A 347 6.34 -18.53 19.58
N ALA A 348 5.04 -18.31 19.43
CA ALA A 348 4.28 -17.40 20.28
C ALA A 348 4.22 -17.87 21.73
N ALA A 349 4.08 -19.18 21.97
CA ALA A 349 4.13 -19.78 23.32
C ALA A 349 5.53 -19.61 23.96
N SER A 350 6.60 -19.85 23.20
CA SER A 350 7.97 -19.67 23.68
C SER A 350 8.31 -18.21 23.95
N GLU A 351 7.82 -17.27 23.15
CA GLU A 351 7.96 -15.82 23.44
C GLU A 351 7.17 -15.38 24.66
N ARG A 352 5.95 -15.88 24.84
CA ARG A 352 5.15 -15.62 26.06
C ARG A 352 5.86 -16.16 27.31
N ALA A 353 6.41 -17.37 27.25
CA ALA A 353 7.19 -17.95 28.32
C ALA A 353 8.46 -17.14 28.63
N ARG A 354 9.18 -16.66 27.61
CA ARG A 354 10.35 -15.77 27.79
C ARG A 354 9.99 -14.43 28.39
N ARG A 355 8.83 -13.86 28.04
CA ARG A 355 8.34 -12.62 28.62
C ARG A 355 7.93 -12.81 30.07
N ALA A 356 7.25 -13.90 30.42
CA ALA A 356 6.91 -14.24 31.80
C ALA A 356 8.15 -14.41 32.67
N LEU A 357 9.17 -15.12 32.20
CA LEU A 357 10.44 -15.28 32.90
C LEU A 357 11.21 -13.97 33.11
N ARG A 358 11.04 -12.98 32.21
CA ARG A 358 11.63 -11.64 32.38
C ARG A 358 10.86 -10.78 33.36
N SER A 359 9.55 -10.99 33.49
CA SER A 359 8.74 -10.28 34.49
C SER A 359 8.96 -10.78 35.91
N ASP A 360 9.37 -12.04 36.07
CA ASP A 360 9.58 -12.68 37.38
C ASP A 360 11.04 -12.62 37.85
N SER A 361 11.96 -12.03 37.09
CA SER A 361 13.31 -11.76 37.57
C SER A 361 13.26 -10.60 38.55
N PRO A 362 13.52 -10.81 39.86
CA PRO A 362 13.56 -9.74 40.84
C PRO A 362 14.66 -8.76 40.44
N SER A 363 14.32 -7.48 40.38
CA SER A 363 15.29 -6.40 40.27
C SER A 363 16.31 -6.54 41.39
N SER A 364 17.49 -7.09 41.10
CA SER A 364 18.64 -6.99 42.01
C SER A 364 19.06 -5.51 42.03
N ASN A 365 18.44 -4.77 42.91
CA ASN A 365 18.95 -3.51 43.38
C ASN A 365 20.04 -3.83 44.39
N ALA A 366 21.27 -3.53 44.04
CA ALA A 366 22.32 -3.16 44.95
C ALA A 366 22.88 -1.82 44.48
#